data_6e4876372be313e895b7521baf62923d
#
_entry.id   6e4876372be313e895b7521baf62923d
#
_cell.length_a   1.000
_cell.length_b   1.000
_cell.length_c   1.000
_cell.angle_alpha   90.00
_cell.angle_beta   90.00
_cell.angle_gamma   90.00
#
_symmetry.space_group_name_H-M   'P 1'
#
loop_
_entity.id
_entity.type
_entity.pdbx_description
1 polymer ?
#
loop_
_entity_poly.entity_id
_entity_poly.type
_entity_poly.pdbx_seq_one_letter_code
_entity_poly.pdbx_strand_id
1 'polypeptide(L)'
;MIFLRKQEIAKDVFNKVGEIAKTADFVAAGLKNYDVISLCNQGYIQRIRNGFYRLSNGEEPKEEYLLSKLLPQGIVCVESALFYYGYSDFAPREWTVAIPRSFSRTIKAMQEVPVKAYYIQNEFHCCGVTSGNFNGITLPVYDRERTICDCFKYRTKLDNEIFNKAINAYVADPKKNLANLSKYAKEMGVYTKLMNVMEVLLNG
;
A
#
# COMPACT_ATOMS: atom_id res chain seq x y z
N MET A 1 -24.22 -24.78 -23.68
CA MET A 1 -24.83 -24.89 -22.35
C MET A 1 -23.79 -24.95 -21.20
N ILE A 2 -22.81 -25.85 -21.20
CA ILE A 2 -21.80 -25.96 -20.10
C ILE A 2 -20.95 -24.70 -19.96
N PHE A 3 -20.57 -24.04 -21.05
CA PHE A 3 -19.71 -22.85 -21.01
C PHE A 3 -20.43 -21.61 -20.43
N LEU A 4 -21.68 -21.37 -20.83
CA LEU A 4 -22.51 -20.29 -20.28
C LEU A 4 -22.65 -20.42 -18.76
N ARG A 5 -22.83 -21.63 -18.25
CA ARG A 5 -22.88 -21.89 -16.81
C ARG A 5 -21.56 -21.53 -16.10
N LYS A 6 -20.39 -21.75 -16.72
CA LYS A 6 -19.09 -21.37 -16.15
C LYS A 6 -18.91 -19.85 -16.11
N GLN A 7 -19.38 -19.15 -17.12
CA GLN A 7 -19.38 -17.67 -17.14
C GLN A 7 -20.30 -17.08 -16.06
N GLU A 8 -21.49 -17.67 -15.85
CA GLU A 8 -22.38 -17.27 -14.76
C GLU A 8 -21.71 -17.46 -13.39
N ILE A 9 -21.11 -18.62 -13.14
CA ILE A 9 -20.36 -18.85 -11.89
C ILE A 9 -19.24 -17.84 -11.73
N ALA A 10 -18.47 -17.56 -12.78
CA ALA A 10 -17.40 -16.59 -12.73
C ALA A 10 -17.91 -15.17 -12.44
N LYS A 11 -19.03 -14.78 -13.06
CA LYS A 11 -19.68 -13.49 -12.77
C LYS A 11 -20.13 -13.39 -11.31
N ASP A 12 -20.70 -14.45 -10.76
CA ASP A 12 -21.12 -14.50 -9.35
C ASP A 12 -19.92 -14.40 -8.40
N VAL A 13 -18.76 -14.97 -8.78
CA VAL A 13 -17.52 -14.79 -8.02
C VAL A 13 -17.15 -13.30 -7.96
N PHE A 14 -17.11 -12.60 -9.11
CA PHE A 14 -16.77 -11.16 -9.12
C PHE A 14 -17.81 -10.31 -8.39
N ASN A 15 -19.09 -10.64 -8.45
CA ASN A 15 -20.14 -9.97 -7.68
C ASN A 15 -19.89 -10.06 -6.15
N LYS A 16 -19.27 -11.15 -5.69
CA LYS A 16 -18.97 -11.39 -4.26
C LYS A 16 -17.65 -10.77 -3.81
N VAL A 17 -16.58 -10.90 -4.64
CA VAL A 17 -15.21 -10.51 -4.22
C VAL A 17 -14.76 -9.17 -4.76
N GLY A 18 -15.51 -8.58 -5.70
CA GLY A 18 -15.21 -7.33 -6.39
C GLY A 18 -14.45 -7.53 -7.70
N GLU A 19 -13.77 -6.48 -8.17
CA GLU A 19 -13.16 -6.40 -9.50
C GLU A 19 -12.02 -7.41 -9.73
N ILE A 20 -11.40 -7.91 -8.67
CA ILE A 20 -10.28 -8.87 -8.73
C ILE A 20 -10.62 -10.11 -7.93
N ALA A 21 -10.58 -11.26 -8.61
CA ALA A 21 -10.77 -12.58 -8.02
C ALA A 21 -9.47 -13.40 -8.06
N LYS A 22 -9.29 -14.26 -7.06
CA LYS A 22 -8.19 -15.22 -7.00
C LYS A 22 -8.62 -16.56 -7.59
N THR A 23 -7.65 -17.37 -8.04
CA THR A 23 -7.95 -18.78 -8.44
C THR A 23 -8.74 -19.51 -7.35
N ALA A 24 -8.41 -19.30 -6.08
CA ALA A 24 -9.10 -19.93 -4.95
C ALA A 24 -10.60 -19.57 -4.88
N ASP A 25 -10.98 -18.34 -5.26
CA ASP A 25 -12.37 -17.90 -5.24
C ASP A 25 -13.21 -18.65 -6.26
N PHE A 26 -12.65 -18.87 -7.46
CA PHE A 26 -13.28 -19.69 -8.50
C PHE A 26 -13.40 -21.15 -8.10
N VAL A 27 -12.35 -21.70 -7.46
CA VAL A 27 -12.35 -23.08 -6.97
C VAL A 27 -13.40 -23.26 -5.87
N ALA A 28 -13.51 -22.31 -4.94
CA ALA A 28 -14.55 -22.30 -3.91
C ALA A 28 -15.97 -22.21 -4.48
N ALA A 29 -16.13 -21.58 -5.67
CA ALA A 29 -17.40 -21.52 -6.40
C ALA A 29 -17.68 -22.77 -7.26
N GLY A 30 -16.80 -23.80 -7.24
CA GLY A 30 -17.00 -25.08 -7.93
C GLY A 30 -16.36 -25.15 -9.32
N LEU A 31 -15.58 -24.15 -9.75
CA LEU A 31 -14.78 -24.23 -10.97
C LEU A 31 -13.44 -24.93 -10.69
N LYS A 32 -12.93 -25.67 -11.67
CA LYS A 32 -11.60 -26.26 -11.60
C LYS A 32 -10.58 -25.34 -12.27
N ASN A 33 -9.29 -25.52 -11.96
CA ASN A 33 -8.22 -24.68 -12.53
C ASN A 33 -8.25 -24.63 -14.08
N TYR A 34 -8.55 -25.73 -14.75
CA TYR A 34 -8.68 -25.76 -16.20
C TYR A 34 -9.89 -24.95 -16.72
N ASP A 35 -10.95 -24.80 -15.93
CA ASP A 35 -12.10 -23.96 -16.29
C ASP A 35 -11.72 -22.49 -16.27
N VAL A 36 -10.94 -22.07 -15.26
CA VAL A 36 -10.40 -20.71 -15.16
C VAL A 36 -9.50 -20.40 -16.36
N ILE A 37 -8.61 -21.32 -16.71
CA ILE A 37 -7.75 -21.18 -17.92
C ILE A 37 -8.61 -21.10 -19.18
N SER A 38 -9.65 -21.92 -19.30
CA SER A 38 -10.57 -21.89 -20.43
C SER A 38 -11.30 -20.55 -20.56
N LEU A 39 -11.77 -19.96 -19.43
CA LEU A 39 -12.39 -18.64 -19.40
C LEU A 39 -11.42 -17.52 -19.83
N CYS A 40 -10.13 -17.64 -19.47
CA CYS A 40 -9.08 -16.72 -19.95
C CYS A 40 -8.86 -16.86 -21.46
N ASN A 41 -8.69 -18.07 -21.97
CA ASN A 41 -8.42 -18.33 -23.39
C ASN A 41 -9.58 -17.85 -24.29
N GLN A 42 -10.79 -17.84 -23.76
CA GLN A 42 -11.99 -17.35 -24.46
C GLN A 42 -12.24 -15.86 -24.25
N GLY A 43 -11.34 -15.15 -23.54
CA GLY A 43 -11.42 -13.72 -23.34
C GLY A 43 -12.54 -13.26 -22.40
N TYR A 44 -13.14 -14.15 -21.62
CA TYR A 44 -14.16 -13.76 -20.65
C TYR A 44 -13.56 -13.12 -19.40
N ILE A 45 -12.44 -13.67 -18.92
CA ILE A 45 -11.65 -13.07 -17.85
C ILE A 45 -10.22 -12.84 -18.36
N GLN A 46 -9.57 -11.81 -17.81
CA GLN A 46 -8.19 -11.49 -18.08
C GLN A 46 -7.34 -11.79 -16.85
N ARG A 47 -6.20 -12.43 -17.07
CA ARG A 47 -5.22 -12.67 -16.02
C ARG A 47 -4.41 -11.39 -15.78
N ILE A 48 -4.49 -10.84 -14.57
CA ILE A 48 -3.69 -9.69 -14.13
C ILE A 48 -2.27 -10.17 -13.84
N ARG A 49 -2.16 -11.18 -12.98
CA ARG A 49 -0.91 -11.89 -12.65
C ARG A 49 -1.22 -13.31 -12.22
N ASN A 50 -0.21 -14.10 -11.89
CA ASN A 50 -0.41 -15.49 -11.49
C ASN A 50 -1.38 -15.60 -10.30
N GLY A 51 -2.49 -16.27 -10.54
CA GLY A 51 -3.54 -16.50 -9.55
C GLY A 51 -4.52 -15.36 -9.32
N PHE A 52 -4.45 -14.25 -10.10
CA PHE A 52 -5.35 -13.11 -10.00
C PHE A 52 -5.94 -12.76 -11.36
N TYR A 53 -7.24 -12.51 -11.40
CA TYR A 53 -8.03 -12.32 -12.60
C TYR A 53 -9.03 -11.18 -12.44
N ARG A 54 -9.41 -10.56 -13.58
CA ARG A 54 -10.50 -9.59 -13.69
C ARG A 54 -11.44 -9.97 -14.83
N LEU A 55 -12.62 -9.36 -14.91
CA LEU A 55 -13.45 -9.44 -16.10
C LEU A 55 -12.79 -8.70 -17.26
N SER A 56 -12.82 -9.27 -18.47
CA SER A 56 -12.16 -8.67 -19.64
C SER A 56 -12.85 -7.40 -20.13
N ASN A 57 -14.15 -7.25 -19.89
CA ASN A 57 -14.96 -6.09 -20.26
C ASN A 57 -15.16 -5.11 -19.10
N GLY A 58 -14.47 -5.30 -17.97
CA GLY A 58 -14.49 -4.39 -16.83
C GLY A 58 -13.60 -3.16 -17.05
N GLU A 59 -13.88 -2.10 -16.30
CA GLU A 59 -12.96 -0.95 -16.22
C GLU A 59 -11.59 -1.38 -15.65
N GLU A 60 -10.54 -0.61 -15.99
CA GLU A 60 -9.22 -0.82 -15.38
C GLU A 60 -9.32 -0.54 -13.88
N PRO A 61 -8.95 -1.50 -13.02
CA PRO A 61 -8.97 -1.27 -11.59
C PRO A 61 -8.02 -0.15 -11.19
N LYS A 62 -8.44 0.71 -10.28
CA LYS A 62 -7.58 1.76 -9.72
C LYS A 62 -6.37 1.16 -9.02
N GLU A 63 -5.24 1.89 -9.03
CA GLU A 63 -4.00 1.43 -8.39
C GLU A 63 -4.18 1.10 -6.91
N GLU A 64 -4.97 1.89 -6.18
CA GLU A 64 -5.28 1.66 -4.77
C GLU A 64 -6.00 0.32 -4.56
N TYR A 65 -6.91 -0.03 -5.47
CA TYR A 65 -7.61 -1.30 -5.41
C TYR A 65 -6.67 -2.47 -5.73
N LEU A 66 -5.84 -2.33 -6.78
CA LEU A 66 -4.79 -3.30 -7.11
C LEU A 66 -3.85 -3.50 -5.92
N LEU A 67 -3.38 -2.41 -5.31
CA LEU A 67 -2.49 -2.45 -4.15
C LEU A 67 -3.12 -3.23 -2.99
N SER A 68 -4.40 -2.95 -2.67
CA SER A 68 -5.13 -3.63 -1.60
C SER A 68 -5.25 -5.14 -1.81
N LYS A 69 -5.42 -5.58 -3.06
CA LYS A 69 -5.64 -6.99 -3.41
C LYS A 69 -4.34 -7.76 -3.66
N LEU A 70 -3.37 -7.11 -4.31
CA LEU A 70 -2.12 -7.75 -4.71
C LEU A 70 -1.03 -7.68 -3.63
N LEU A 71 -1.12 -6.69 -2.72
CA LEU A 71 -0.13 -6.47 -1.66
C LEU A 71 -0.79 -6.19 -0.30
N PRO A 72 -1.63 -7.09 0.22
CA PRO A 72 -2.40 -6.86 1.45
C PRO A 72 -1.52 -6.68 2.71
N GLN A 73 -0.23 -7.04 2.64
CA GLN A 73 0.75 -6.85 3.71
C GLN A 73 1.51 -5.51 3.58
N GLY A 74 1.29 -4.78 2.48
CA GLY A 74 1.93 -3.48 2.25
C GLY A 74 1.26 -2.39 3.07
N ILE A 75 2.06 -1.57 3.75
CA ILE A 75 1.59 -0.39 4.49
C ILE A 75 2.11 0.85 3.78
N VAL A 76 1.22 1.76 3.39
CA VAL A 76 1.61 3.02 2.76
C VAL A 76 2.53 3.80 3.72
N CYS A 77 3.69 4.23 3.22
CA CYS A 77 4.73 4.86 4.06
C CYS A 77 5.46 5.99 3.31
N VAL A 78 6.38 6.63 3.98
CA VAL A 78 7.30 7.65 3.48
C VAL A 78 6.61 8.61 2.48
N GLU A 79 7.05 8.70 1.22
CA GLU A 79 6.57 9.72 0.25
C GLU A 79 5.05 9.64 0.03
N SER A 80 4.48 8.44 -0.12
CA SER A 80 3.02 8.27 -0.31
C SER A 80 2.23 8.62 0.94
N ALA A 81 2.76 8.35 2.13
CA ALA A 81 2.13 8.74 3.39
C ALA A 81 2.25 10.26 3.62
N LEU A 82 3.39 10.88 3.28
CA LEU A 82 3.56 12.33 3.34
C LEU A 82 2.55 13.05 2.43
N PHE A 83 2.37 12.57 1.21
CA PHE A 83 1.38 13.11 0.29
C PHE A 83 -0.06 12.92 0.84
N TYR A 84 -0.38 11.75 1.38
CA TYR A 84 -1.67 11.47 1.99
C TYR A 84 -2.02 12.42 3.15
N TYR A 85 -1.03 12.78 3.99
CA TYR A 85 -1.25 13.72 5.10
C TYR A 85 -1.16 15.20 4.68
N GLY A 86 -0.85 15.50 3.44
CA GLY A 86 -0.64 16.87 2.97
C GLY A 86 0.69 17.48 3.46
N TYR A 87 1.65 16.63 3.83
CA TYR A 87 2.99 17.04 4.25
C TYR A 87 3.96 17.18 3.07
N SER A 88 3.53 16.82 1.86
CA SER A 88 4.23 17.00 0.60
C SER A 88 3.23 17.38 -0.49
N ASP A 89 3.60 18.34 -1.36
CA ASP A 89 2.83 18.66 -2.58
C ASP A 89 3.25 17.79 -3.77
N PHE A 90 4.34 17.05 -3.61
CA PHE A 90 4.83 16.16 -4.66
C PHE A 90 4.09 14.82 -4.60
N ALA A 91 3.22 14.59 -5.58
CA ALA A 91 2.62 13.27 -5.77
C ALA A 91 3.72 12.27 -6.15
N PRO A 92 3.91 11.20 -5.39
CA PRO A 92 4.93 10.20 -5.72
C PRO A 92 4.59 9.48 -7.02
N ARG A 93 5.61 9.21 -7.86
CA ARG A 93 5.44 8.47 -9.13
C ARG A 93 5.22 6.97 -8.91
N GLU A 94 5.58 6.47 -7.74
CA GLU A 94 5.46 5.09 -7.31
C GLU A 94 4.84 5.05 -5.92
N TRP A 95 4.02 4.07 -5.65
CA TRP A 95 3.54 3.83 -4.30
C TRP A 95 4.69 3.44 -3.38
N THR A 96 4.94 4.19 -2.34
CA THR A 96 5.92 3.81 -1.34
C THR A 96 5.27 2.98 -0.25
N VAL A 97 5.72 1.74 -0.11
CA VAL A 97 5.12 0.77 0.83
C VAL A 97 6.17 0.12 1.73
N ALA A 98 5.85 0.06 3.00
CA ALA A 98 6.58 -0.73 3.98
C ALA A 98 6.10 -2.18 3.92
N ILE A 99 7.04 -3.12 3.86
CA ILE A 99 6.71 -4.53 3.74
C ILE A 99 7.82 -5.40 4.36
N PRO A 100 7.49 -6.56 4.97
CA PRO A 100 8.50 -7.51 5.43
C PRO A 100 9.36 -8.04 4.28
N ARG A 101 10.64 -8.28 4.55
CA ARG A 101 11.61 -8.73 3.53
C ARG A 101 11.23 -10.07 2.87
N SER A 102 10.47 -10.90 3.56
CA SER A 102 9.93 -12.15 3.01
C SER A 102 9.08 -11.96 1.75
N PHE A 103 8.49 -10.77 1.55
CA PHE A 103 7.68 -10.42 0.37
C PHE A 103 8.48 -9.83 -0.79
N SER A 104 9.83 -9.82 -0.73
CA SER A 104 10.68 -9.24 -1.78
C SER A 104 10.44 -9.84 -3.17
N ARG A 105 10.13 -11.14 -3.25
CA ARG A 105 9.78 -11.80 -4.54
C ARG A 105 8.46 -11.28 -5.10
N THR A 106 7.47 -11.02 -4.23
CA THR A 106 6.17 -10.46 -4.63
C THR A 106 6.34 -9.07 -5.23
N ILE A 107 7.15 -8.21 -4.60
CA ILE A 107 7.48 -6.87 -5.09
C ILE A 107 8.19 -6.94 -6.45
N LYS A 108 9.22 -7.79 -6.59
CA LYS A 108 9.95 -7.93 -7.86
C LYS A 108 9.07 -8.43 -9.01
N ALA A 109 8.03 -9.19 -8.72
CA ALA A 109 7.08 -9.70 -9.70
C ALA A 109 5.90 -8.75 -9.97
N MET A 110 5.80 -7.64 -9.23
CA MET A 110 4.70 -6.67 -9.37
C MET A 110 5.00 -5.72 -10.52
N GLN A 111 4.14 -5.75 -11.54
CA GLN A 111 4.19 -4.88 -12.71
C GLN A 111 2.91 -4.07 -12.89
N GLU A 112 1.88 -4.44 -12.13
CA GLU A 112 0.52 -3.90 -12.25
C GLU A 112 0.38 -2.52 -11.62
N VAL A 113 1.23 -2.24 -10.61
CA VAL A 113 1.29 -0.95 -9.91
C VAL A 113 2.76 -0.63 -9.67
N PRO A 114 3.22 0.59 -9.98
CA PRO A 114 4.58 1.00 -9.66
C PRO A 114 4.75 1.11 -8.13
N VAL A 115 5.63 0.29 -7.56
CA VAL A 115 5.85 0.20 -6.12
C VAL A 115 7.32 0.29 -5.76
N LYS A 116 7.65 1.26 -4.90
CA LYS A 116 8.94 1.38 -4.22
C LYS A 116 8.82 0.80 -2.82
N ALA A 117 9.46 -0.34 -2.56
CA ALA A 117 9.37 -1.02 -1.29
C ALA A 117 10.42 -0.55 -0.28
N TYR A 118 9.96 -0.28 0.93
CA TYR A 118 10.78 -0.10 2.12
C TYR A 118 10.71 -1.39 2.96
N TYR A 119 11.79 -2.17 2.96
CA TYR A 119 11.85 -3.44 3.69
C TYR A 119 12.04 -3.19 5.18
N ILE A 120 11.09 -3.65 5.97
CA ILE A 120 11.04 -3.45 7.42
C ILE A 120 11.12 -4.79 8.14
N GLN A 121 11.76 -4.82 9.31
CA GLN A 121 11.76 -5.97 10.20
C GLN A 121 10.35 -6.19 10.75
N ASN A 122 9.94 -7.46 10.92
CA ASN A 122 8.58 -7.83 11.31
C ASN A 122 8.13 -7.16 12.62
N GLU A 123 9.03 -7.00 13.57
CA GLU A 123 8.78 -6.38 14.89
C GLU A 123 8.39 -4.89 14.78
N PHE A 124 8.87 -4.17 13.76
CA PHE A 124 8.57 -2.74 13.55
C PHE A 124 7.48 -2.52 12.50
N HIS A 125 7.02 -3.58 11.83
CA HIS A 125 6.09 -3.45 10.72
C HIS A 125 4.72 -2.94 11.18
N CYS A 126 4.24 -3.38 12.34
CA CYS A 126 2.93 -3.00 12.87
C CYS A 126 2.93 -1.71 13.72
N CYS A 127 4.13 -1.13 14.01
CA CYS A 127 4.23 0.07 14.83
C CYS A 127 3.70 1.29 14.06
N GLY A 128 2.71 1.99 14.62
CA GLY A 128 2.13 3.21 14.03
C GLY A 128 1.24 2.95 12.82
N VAL A 129 0.68 1.75 12.65
CA VAL A 129 -0.25 1.45 11.56
C VAL A 129 -1.63 1.99 11.86
N THR A 130 -2.21 2.65 10.89
CA THR A 130 -3.61 3.10 10.88
C THR A 130 -4.26 2.82 9.53
N SER A 131 -5.50 3.25 9.33
CA SER A 131 -6.22 3.12 8.07
C SER A 131 -6.40 4.48 7.42
N GLY A 132 -6.13 4.57 6.11
CA GLY A 132 -6.36 5.76 5.31
C GLY A 132 -7.34 5.50 4.17
N ASN A 133 -8.09 6.54 3.79
CA ASN A 133 -8.95 6.49 2.61
C ASN A 133 -8.18 7.07 1.40
N PHE A 134 -7.95 6.24 0.40
CA PHE A 134 -7.29 6.59 -0.86
C PHE A 134 -8.30 6.43 -2.00
N ASN A 135 -8.88 7.53 -2.46
CA ASN A 135 -9.88 7.56 -3.55
C ASN A 135 -11.06 6.58 -3.36
N GLY A 136 -11.53 6.44 -2.10
CA GLY A 136 -12.61 5.52 -1.73
C GLY A 136 -12.16 4.12 -1.33
N ILE A 137 -10.87 3.80 -1.46
CA ILE A 137 -10.29 2.51 -1.04
C ILE A 137 -9.56 2.68 0.28
N THR A 138 -9.88 1.84 1.25
CA THR A 138 -9.18 1.82 2.54
C THR A 138 -7.89 1.03 2.42
N LEU A 139 -6.75 1.68 2.71
CA LEU A 139 -5.42 1.05 2.75
C LEU A 139 -4.81 1.24 4.14
N PRO A 140 -3.98 0.28 4.59
CA PRO A 140 -3.14 0.49 5.75
C PRO A 140 -2.07 1.55 5.43
N VAL A 141 -1.88 2.49 6.33
CA VAL A 141 -0.91 3.58 6.21
C VAL A 141 -0.26 3.81 7.58
N TYR A 142 0.99 4.22 7.62
CA TYR A 142 1.58 4.66 8.87
C TYR A 142 0.97 6.00 9.31
N ASP A 143 0.76 6.15 10.62
CA ASP A 143 0.31 7.40 11.21
C ASP A 143 1.33 8.54 11.00
N ARG A 144 0.93 9.76 11.36
CA ARG A 144 1.76 10.97 11.18
C ARG A 144 3.12 10.83 11.81
N GLU A 145 3.15 10.35 13.04
CA GLU A 145 4.34 10.26 13.88
C GLU A 145 5.31 9.23 13.35
N ARG A 146 4.78 8.06 12.96
CA ARG A 146 5.59 7.03 12.32
C ARG A 146 6.13 7.50 10.98
N THR A 147 5.31 8.17 10.19
CA THR A 147 5.72 8.73 8.88
C THR A 147 6.87 9.73 9.05
N ILE A 148 6.81 10.60 10.07
CA ILE A 148 7.91 11.52 10.38
C ILE A 148 9.17 10.76 10.84
N CYS A 149 9.03 9.76 11.71
CA CYS A 149 10.19 8.91 12.09
C CYS A 149 10.82 8.23 10.87
N ASP A 150 10.02 7.76 9.92
CA ASP A 150 10.51 7.18 8.67
C ASP A 150 11.30 8.19 7.82
N CYS A 151 10.92 9.48 7.80
CA CYS A 151 11.69 10.53 7.14
C CYS A 151 13.12 10.64 7.69
N PHE A 152 13.29 10.56 9.01
CA PHE A 152 14.62 10.56 9.64
C PHE A 152 15.37 9.26 9.38
N LYS A 153 14.70 8.12 9.43
CA LYS A 153 15.30 6.80 9.18
C LYS A 153 15.82 6.66 7.76
N TYR A 154 15.06 7.16 6.81
CA TYR A 154 15.36 7.07 5.38
C TYR A 154 15.85 8.39 4.79
N ARG A 155 16.43 9.26 5.62
CA ARG A 155 16.85 10.63 5.27
C ARG A 155 17.66 10.71 3.98
N THR A 156 18.55 9.75 3.73
CA THR A 156 19.42 9.70 2.55
C THR A 156 18.69 9.28 1.27
N LYS A 157 17.45 8.81 1.37
CA LYS A 157 16.60 8.40 0.24
C LYS A 157 15.53 9.42 -0.07
N LEU A 158 15.35 10.43 0.79
CA LEU A 158 14.40 11.51 0.62
C LEU A 158 15.10 12.74 0.09
N ASP A 159 14.42 13.43 -0.84
CA ASP A 159 14.82 14.76 -1.26
C ASP A 159 14.79 15.76 -0.09
N ASN A 160 15.72 16.73 -0.11
CA ASN A 160 15.85 17.72 0.95
C ASN A 160 14.62 18.61 1.07
N GLU A 161 14.03 18.99 -0.04
CA GLU A 161 12.83 19.85 -0.07
C GLU A 161 11.64 19.12 0.52
N ILE A 162 11.41 17.86 0.11
CA ILE A 162 10.34 17.00 0.65
C ILE A 162 10.52 16.82 2.16
N PHE A 163 11.74 16.52 2.61
CA PHE A 163 12.03 16.35 4.04
C PHE A 163 11.71 17.63 4.83
N ASN A 164 12.26 18.78 4.43
CA ASN A 164 12.07 20.03 5.16
C ASN A 164 10.60 20.45 5.20
N LYS A 165 9.89 20.31 4.07
CA LYS A 165 8.47 20.59 4.00
C LYS A 165 7.65 19.68 4.92
N ALA A 166 7.95 18.39 4.93
CA ALA A 166 7.25 17.42 5.77
C ALA A 166 7.41 17.73 7.27
N ILE A 167 8.64 18.08 7.70
CA ILE A 167 8.89 18.40 9.11
C ILE A 167 8.16 19.67 9.52
N ASN A 168 8.23 20.73 8.71
CA ASN A 168 7.53 21.99 8.98
C ASN A 168 6.00 21.81 9.00
N ALA A 169 5.45 21.06 8.05
CA ALA A 169 4.02 20.77 7.99
C ALA A 169 3.56 19.96 9.22
N TYR A 170 4.35 18.98 9.66
CA TYR A 170 4.06 18.23 10.88
C TYR A 170 4.09 19.12 12.13
N VAL A 171 5.09 19.99 12.27
CA VAL A 171 5.18 20.93 13.41
C VAL A 171 3.94 21.83 13.48
N ALA A 172 3.42 22.25 12.33
CA ALA A 172 2.20 23.07 12.24
C ALA A 172 0.90 22.26 12.41
N ASP A 173 0.92 20.92 12.30
CA ASP A 173 -0.30 20.10 12.35
C ASP A 173 -0.89 20.07 13.77
N PRO A 174 -2.13 20.55 13.97
CA PRO A 174 -2.79 20.49 15.28
C PRO A 174 -3.08 19.06 15.76
N LYS A 175 -3.04 18.08 14.85
CA LYS A 175 -3.27 16.65 15.14
C LYS A 175 -1.99 15.89 15.50
N LYS A 176 -0.83 16.60 15.60
CA LYS A 176 0.43 15.97 16.00
C LYS A 176 0.37 15.40 17.41
N ASN A 177 1.02 14.25 17.62
CA ASN A 177 1.14 13.59 18.90
C ASN A 177 2.61 13.40 19.28
N LEU A 178 3.16 14.36 20.04
CA LEU A 178 4.58 14.34 20.41
C LEU A 178 4.96 13.16 21.31
N ALA A 179 4.01 12.59 22.07
CA ALA A 179 4.26 11.41 22.88
C ALA A 179 4.51 10.17 22.01
N ASN A 180 3.66 9.94 20.99
CA ASN A 180 3.84 8.87 20.01
C ASN A 180 5.10 9.11 19.19
N LEU A 181 5.37 10.34 18.76
CA LEU A 181 6.58 10.69 18.02
C LEU A 181 7.84 10.29 18.80
N SER A 182 7.92 10.68 20.08
CA SER A 182 9.04 10.34 20.97
C SER A 182 9.18 8.84 21.14
N LYS A 183 8.07 8.12 21.36
CA LYS A 183 8.03 6.67 21.49
C LYS A 183 8.59 5.98 20.25
N TYR A 184 8.03 6.27 19.09
CA TYR A 184 8.45 5.64 17.82
C TYR A 184 9.89 5.99 17.45
N ALA A 185 10.32 7.24 17.70
CA ALA A 185 11.69 7.66 17.46
C ALA A 185 12.71 6.88 18.27
N LYS A 186 12.41 6.55 19.53
CA LYS A 186 13.24 5.69 20.39
C LYS A 186 13.28 4.26 19.88
N GLU A 187 12.12 3.67 19.58
CA GLU A 187 12.01 2.31 19.04
C GLU A 187 12.76 2.15 17.70
N MET A 188 12.70 3.17 16.85
CA MET A 188 13.33 3.17 15.53
C MET A 188 14.80 3.60 15.51
N GLY A 189 15.35 4.05 16.66
CA GLY A 189 16.74 4.51 16.78
C GLY A 189 17.04 5.83 16.09
N VAL A 190 16.04 6.70 15.93
CA VAL A 190 16.18 8.03 15.29
C VAL A 190 15.98 9.19 16.27
N TYR A 191 15.78 8.90 17.56
CA TYR A 191 15.39 9.86 18.59
C TYR A 191 16.31 11.10 18.63
N THR A 192 17.63 10.91 18.76
CA THR A 192 18.57 12.03 18.87
C THR A 192 18.54 12.95 17.64
N LYS A 193 18.53 12.36 16.43
CA LYS A 193 18.47 13.14 15.18
C LYS A 193 17.15 13.90 15.07
N LEU A 194 16.04 13.27 15.47
CA LEU A 194 14.72 13.88 15.43
C LEU A 194 14.65 15.04 16.44
N MET A 195 15.06 14.82 17.70
CA MET A 195 14.96 15.84 18.73
C MET A 195 15.80 17.08 18.41
N ASN A 196 17.01 16.93 17.88
CA ASN A 196 17.84 18.08 17.49
C ASN A 196 17.14 19.00 16.47
N VAL A 197 16.34 18.45 15.57
CA VAL A 197 15.56 19.26 14.60
C VAL A 197 14.29 19.79 15.22
N MET A 198 13.56 18.99 15.99
CA MET A 198 12.28 19.37 16.56
C MET A 198 12.42 20.45 17.64
N GLU A 199 13.47 20.41 18.46
CA GLU A 199 13.74 21.45 19.48
C GLU A 199 13.94 22.82 18.85
N VAL A 200 14.63 22.91 17.73
CA VAL A 200 14.80 24.17 17.00
C VAL A 200 13.49 24.70 16.46
N LEU A 201 12.62 23.83 15.93
CA LEU A 201 11.37 24.22 15.27
C LEU A 201 10.20 24.46 16.24
N LEU A 202 10.23 23.85 17.43
CA LEU A 202 9.16 24.01 18.43
C LEU A 202 9.43 25.18 19.40
N ASN A 203 10.69 25.61 19.55
CA ASN A 203 11.10 26.67 20.47
C ASN A 203 11.49 27.99 19.74
N GLY A 204 11.54 28.02 18.42
CA GLY A 204 11.76 29.20 17.59
C GLY A 204 10.45 29.79 17.10
#